data_f2ba7c847b3667491e9f728a4131726c
#
_entry.id   f2ba7c847b3667491e9f728a4131726c
#
_cell.length_a   1.000
_cell.length_b   1.000
_cell.length_c   1.000
_cell.angle_alpha   90.00
_cell.angle_beta   90.00
_cell.angle_gamma   90.00
#
_symmetry.space_group_name_H-M   'P 1'
#
loop_
_entity.id
_entity.type
_entity.pdbx_description
1 polymer ?
#
loop_
_entity_poly.entity_id
_entity_poly.type
_entity_poly.pdbx_seq_one_letter_code
_entity_poly.pdbx_strand_id
1 'polypeptide(L)'
;ALGAPLSGEALNSLVYEVEQLHHGTPSGIDNTVIVYQQPVYFVRGVPPETFHVGAPLTFLVIDSGVSASTRETVGDVRQLYTRDRAHYGAIIGEIGEIVRTARALIESGGALEELGALMSANHDLLRALSVSSAHLDRLCAAARDSGAYGAKLSGGGRGGSLIALVEPDLAPSVAAALRQAGAAQTWLMQLT
;
A
#
# COMPACT_ATOMS: atom_id res chain seq x y z
N ALA A 1 28.25 7.69 -20.48
CA ALA A 1 27.85 8.61 -19.42
C ALA A 1 27.30 9.87 -20.04
N LEU A 2 26.06 10.23 -19.77
CA LEU A 2 25.39 11.39 -20.39
C LEU A 2 25.82 12.74 -19.78
N GLY A 3 26.79 12.74 -18.88
CA GLY A 3 27.56 13.91 -18.42
C GLY A 3 26.84 14.96 -17.58
N ALA A 4 25.50 14.91 -17.45
CA ALA A 4 24.73 15.83 -16.61
C ALA A 4 23.74 15.05 -15.73
N PRO A 5 23.58 15.39 -14.45
CA PRO A 5 22.53 14.80 -13.61
C PRO A 5 21.16 15.24 -14.12
N LEU A 6 20.22 14.27 -14.26
CA LEU A 6 18.84 14.56 -14.54
C LEU A 6 18.14 15.10 -13.28
N SER A 7 17.18 16.01 -13.45
CA SER A 7 16.27 16.33 -12.34
C SER A 7 15.43 15.12 -11.98
N GLY A 8 14.94 15.05 -10.73
CA GLY A 8 14.06 13.95 -10.30
C GLY A 8 12.82 13.81 -11.22
N GLU A 9 12.24 14.93 -11.64
CA GLU A 9 11.09 14.93 -12.56
C GLU A 9 11.44 14.32 -13.92
N ALA A 10 12.57 14.75 -14.53
CA ALA A 10 13.03 14.21 -15.81
C ALA A 10 13.38 12.71 -15.72
N LEU A 11 14.01 12.30 -14.62
CA LEU A 11 14.30 10.88 -14.35
C LEU A 11 13.01 10.08 -14.17
N ASN A 12 12.04 10.57 -13.40
CA ASN A 12 10.76 9.91 -13.18
C ASN A 12 9.98 9.73 -14.49
N SER A 13 9.94 10.76 -15.33
CA SER A 13 9.31 10.69 -16.65
C SER A 13 9.96 9.62 -17.53
N LEU A 14 11.29 9.60 -17.59
CA LEU A 14 12.04 8.62 -18.38
C LEU A 14 11.79 7.18 -17.88
N VAL A 15 11.83 6.95 -16.56
CA VAL A 15 11.54 5.62 -15.98
C VAL A 15 10.10 5.21 -16.27
N TYR A 16 9.14 6.14 -16.20
CA TYR A 16 7.74 5.86 -16.52
C TYR A 16 7.56 5.45 -18.00
N GLU A 17 8.24 6.09 -18.93
CA GLU A 17 8.24 5.68 -20.35
C GLU A 17 8.76 4.25 -20.54
N VAL A 18 9.84 3.88 -19.84
CA VAL A 18 10.38 2.51 -19.85
C VAL A 18 9.38 1.51 -19.27
N GLU A 19 8.73 1.86 -18.15
CA GLU A 19 7.66 1.03 -17.55
C GLU A 19 6.49 0.82 -18.53
N GLN A 20 6.10 1.84 -19.29
CA GLN A 20 5.06 1.71 -20.30
C GLN A 20 5.43 0.70 -21.40
N LEU A 21 6.68 0.66 -21.82
CA LEU A 21 7.16 -0.29 -22.84
C LEU A 21 7.07 -1.74 -22.34
N HIS A 22 7.34 -1.97 -21.05
CA HIS A 22 7.36 -3.31 -20.46
C HIS A 22 6.00 -3.78 -19.93
N HIS A 23 5.23 -2.88 -19.32
CA HIS A 23 4.00 -3.21 -18.58
C HIS A 23 2.73 -2.63 -19.21
N GLY A 24 2.84 -1.86 -20.28
CA GLY A 24 1.72 -1.29 -21.04
C GLY A 24 1.05 -0.10 -20.33
N THR A 25 0.39 -0.32 -19.20
CA THR A 25 -0.29 0.73 -18.41
C THR A 25 0.12 0.71 -16.95
N PRO A 26 1.37 1.08 -16.63
CA PRO A 26 1.85 1.13 -15.25
C PRO A 26 1.08 2.16 -14.43
N SER A 27 1.04 1.98 -13.11
CA SER A 27 0.40 2.94 -12.19
C SER A 27 1.16 4.27 -12.12
N GLY A 28 2.47 4.22 -12.24
CA GLY A 28 3.36 5.34 -12.03
C GLY A 28 3.82 5.51 -10.57
N ILE A 29 3.34 4.66 -9.65
CA ILE A 29 3.69 4.75 -8.22
C ILE A 29 5.10 4.25 -7.98
N ASP A 30 5.45 3.06 -8.49
CA ASP A 30 6.71 2.38 -8.19
C ASP A 30 7.91 3.20 -8.66
N ASN A 31 7.90 3.68 -9.91
CA ASN A 31 8.94 4.55 -10.44
C ASN A 31 9.07 5.85 -9.64
N THR A 32 7.92 6.44 -9.25
CA THR A 32 7.91 7.69 -8.48
C THR A 32 8.57 7.51 -7.12
N VAL A 33 8.19 6.50 -6.35
CA VAL A 33 8.77 6.24 -5.01
C VAL A 33 10.26 5.95 -5.10
N ILE A 34 10.69 5.17 -6.10
CA ILE A 34 12.11 4.83 -6.29
C ILE A 34 12.94 6.07 -6.66
N VAL A 35 12.42 6.92 -7.53
CA VAL A 35 13.15 8.12 -7.99
C VAL A 35 13.24 9.18 -6.90
N TYR A 36 12.15 9.44 -6.19
CA TYR A 36 12.14 10.48 -5.15
C TYR A 36 12.76 10.03 -3.83
N GLN A 37 12.80 8.72 -3.54
CA GLN A 37 13.37 8.13 -2.30
C GLN A 37 12.80 8.76 -1.01
N GLN A 38 11.55 9.16 -1.07
CA GLN A 38 10.81 9.82 0.02
C GLN A 38 9.37 9.33 0.04
N PRO A 39 8.62 9.51 1.12
CA PRO A 39 7.18 9.32 1.11
C PRO A 39 6.53 10.20 0.04
N VAL A 40 5.65 9.60 -0.73
CA VAL A 40 4.99 10.25 -1.86
C VAL A 40 3.48 10.17 -1.71
N TYR A 41 2.82 11.29 -1.81
CA TYR A 41 1.39 11.36 -2.06
C TYR A 41 1.15 11.38 -3.57
N PHE A 42 0.57 10.32 -4.07
CA PHE A 42 0.41 10.10 -5.49
C PHE A 42 -1.05 10.13 -5.90
N VAL A 43 -1.37 10.99 -6.86
CA VAL A 43 -2.66 11.02 -7.57
C VAL A 43 -2.39 10.95 -9.05
N ARG A 44 -2.99 9.98 -9.74
CA ARG A 44 -2.75 9.79 -11.17
C ARG A 44 -3.15 11.02 -11.98
N GLY A 45 -2.24 11.52 -12.80
CA GLY A 45 -2.44 12.71 -13.63
C GLY A 45 -2.19 14.04 -12.91
N VAL A 46 -1.70 13.98 -11.67
CA VAL A 46 -1.26 15.15 -10.89
C VAL A 46 0.22 14.96 -10.55
N PRO A 47 1.06 16.02 -10.55
CA PRO A 47 2.44 15.91 -10.10
C PRO A 47 2.51 15.29 -8.70
N PRO A 48 3.42 14.33 -8.46
CA PRO A 48 3.56 13.70 -7.15
C PRO A 48 4.06 14.70 -6.11
N GLU A 49 3.49 14.63 -4.91
CA GLU A 49 3.90 15.45 -3.78
C GLU A 49 4.72 14.59 -2.83
N THR A 50 5.93 15.02 -2.49
CA THR A 50 6.71 14.41 -1.40
C THR A 50 6.30 15.05 -0.07
N PHE A 51 6.35 14.28 1.00
CA PHE A 51 6.06 14.75 2.35
C PHE A 51 7.00 14.10 3.36
N HIS A 52 7.08 14.66 4.55
CA HIS A 52 7.91 14.14 5.65
C HIS A 52 7.04 13.39 6.67
N VAL A 53 7.68 12.51 7.40
CA VAL A 53 7.06 11.74 8.48
C VAL A 53 7.30 12.48 9.79
N GLY A 54 6.21 12.84 10.49
CA GLY A 54 6.29 13.62 11.72
C GLY A 54 6.83 12.86 12.93
N ALA A 55 6.71 11.53 12.92
CA ALA A 55 7.27 10.64 13.94
C ALA A 55 7.64 9.29 13.31
N PRO A 56 8.66 8.58 13.82
CA PRO A 56 9.04 7.27 13.27
C PRO A 56 7.88 6.28 13.26
N LEU A 57 7.70 5.59 12.15
CA LEU A 57 6.71 4.53 11.98
C LEU A 57 7.41 3.19 11.73
N THR A 58 6.97 2.15 12.42
CA THR A 58 7.50 0.81 12.25
C THR A 58 6.47 -0.09 11.60
N PHE A 59 6.83 -0.67 10.47
CA PHE A 59 6.00 -1.59 9.73
C PHE A 59 6.64 -2.97 9.61
N LEU A 60 5.80 -4.00 9.61
CA LEU A 60 6.14 -5.28 9.01
C LEU A 60 5.64 -5.28 7.57
N VAL A 61 6.53 -5.53 6.63
CA VAL A 61 6.20 -5.88 5.25
C VAL A 61 6.09 -7.40 5.20
N ILE A 62 5.01 -7.92 4.66
CA ILE A 62 4.66 -9.33 4.70
C ILE A 62 4.49 -9.82 3.26
N ASP A 63 5.19 -10.88 2.89
CA ASP A 63 4.92 -11.64 1.66
C ASP A 63 3.93 -12.76 1.96
N SER A 64 2.81 -12.77 1.26
CA SER A 64 1.80 -13.82 1.38
C SER A 64 2.26 -15.16 0.79
N GLY A 65 3.32 -15.20 -0.03
CA GLY A 65 3.73 -16.38 -0.79
C GLY A 65 2.81 -16.73 -1.97
N VAL A 66 1.81 -15.90 -2.25
CA VAL A 66 0.84 -16.12 -3.33
C VAL A 66 1.03 -15.06 -4.41
N SER A 67 1.26 -15.51 -5.64
CA SER A 67 1.30 -14.61 -6.80
C SER A 67 -0.10 -14.43 -7.38
N ALA A 68 -0.46 -13.21 -7.75
CA ALA A 68 -1.72 -12.88 -8.40
C ALA A 68 -1.52 -11.86 -9.51
N SER A 69 -2.39 -11.92 -10.52
CA SER A 69 -2.34 -11.01 -11.67
C SER A 69 -2.97 -9.67 -11.31
N THR A 70 -2.15 -8.64 -11.18
CA THR A 70 -2.63 -7.25 -10.99
C THR A 70 -3.54 -6.82 -12.14
N ARG A 71 -3.27 -7.25 -13.36
CA ARG A 71 -4.10 -6.91 -14.54
C ARG A 71 -5.51 -7.46 -14.42
N GLU A 72 -5.65 -8.69 -13.96
CA GLU A 72 -6.98 -9.32 -13.75
C GLU A 72 -7.73 -8.61 -12.63
N THR A 73 -7.08 -8.39 -11.48
CA THR A 73 -7.70 -7.70 -10.34
C THR A 73 -8.21 -6.31 -10.73
N VAL A 74 -7.40 -5.51 -11.44
CA VAL A 74 -7.80 -4.18 -11.93
C VAL A 74 -8.91 -4.27 -12.96
N GLY A 75 -8.88 -5.29 -13.83
CA GLY A 75 -9.94 -5.58 -14.80
C GLY A 75 -11.29 -5.82 -14.13
N ASP A 76 -11.30 -6.66 -13.09
CA ASP A 76 -12.51 -7.00 -12.34
C ASP A 76 -13.07 -5.78 -11.59
N VAL A 77 -12.23 -4.99 -10.92
CA VAL A 77 -12.66 -3.74 -10.27
C VAL A 77 -13.28 -2.79 -11.28
N ARG A 78 -12.71 -2.68 -12.49
CA ARG A 78 -13.28 -1.86 -13.57
C ARG A 78 -14.66 -2.36 -13.98
N GLN A 79 -14.87 -3.68 -14.07
CA GLN A 79 -16.16 -4.26 -14.40
C GLN A 79 -17.18 -3.98 -13.29
N LEU A 80 -16.81 -4.15 -12.01
CA LEU A 80 -17.66 -3.82 -10.86
C LEU A 80 -18.08 -2.34 -10.91
N TYR A 81 -17.13 -1.44 -11.09
CA TYR A 81 -17.40 0.00 -11.20
C TYR A 81 -18.31 0.34 -12.39
N THR A 82 -18.15 -0.34 -13.54
CA THR A 82 -19.01 -0.12 -14.71
C THR A 82 -20.43 -0.61 -14.46
N ARG A 83 -20.59 -1.73 -13.71
CA ARG A 83 -21.87 -2.34 -13.41
C ARG A 83 -22.69 -1.51 -12.40
N ASP A 84 -22.05 -0.97 -11.38
CA ASP A 84 -22.68 -0.10 -10.38
C ASP A 84 -21.73 1.02 -9.96
N ARG A 85 -21.76 2.08 -10.76
CA ARG A 85 -20.89 3.26 -10.56
C ARG A 85 -21.19 3.98 -9.24
N ALA A 86 -22.44 4.00 -8.79
CA ALA A 86 -22.82 4.69 -7.56
C ALA A 86 -22.25 3.96 -6.34
N HIS A 87 -22.47 2.65 -6.24
CA HIS A 87 -21.98 1.84 -5.13
C HIS A 87 -20.44 1.76 -5.08
N TYR A 88 -19.81 1.32 -6.17
CA TYR A 88 -18.36 1.15 -6.19
C TYR A 88 -17.61 2.49 -6.23
N GLY A 89 -18.24 3.54 -6.78
CA GLY A 89 -17.72 4.90 -6.73
C GLY A 89 -17.68 5.46 -5.31
N ALA A 90 -18.70 5.18 -4.50
CA ALA A 90 -18.71 5.54 -3.08
C ALA A 90 -17.57 4.87 -2.30
N ILE A 91 -17.35 3.55 -2.50
CA ILE A 91 -16.25 2.81 -1.87
C ILE A 91 -14.89 3.41 -2.25
N ILE A 92 -14.67 3.71 -3.53
CA ILE A 92 -13.42 4.34 -4.00
C ILE A 92 -13.25 5.75 -3.40
N GLY A 93 -14.34 6.50 -3.29
CA GLY A 93 -14.34 7.82 -2.64
C GLY A 93 -13.93 7.72 -1.16
N GLU A 94 -14.48 6.77 -0.42
CA GLU A 94 -14.14 6.52 0.98
C GLU A 94 -12.67 6.12 1.16
N ILE A 95 -12.12 5.29 0.26
CA ILE A 95 -10.67 5.00 0.23
C ILE A 95 -9.87 6.30 0.06
N GLY A 96 -10.31 7.21 -0.80
CA GLY A 96 -9.68 8.50 -1.00
C GLY A 96 -9.66 9.37 0.27
N GLU A 97 -10.75 9.38 1.05
CA GLU A 97 -10.80 10.08 2.35
C GLU A 97 -9.84 9.46 3.36
N ILE A 98 -9.81 8.14 3.46
CA ILE A 98 -8.85 7.42 4.32
C ILE A 98 -7.41 7.81 3.98
N VAL A 99 -7.06 7.87 2.69
CA VAL A 99 -5.71 8.23 2.25
C VAL A 99 -5.34 9.67 2.67
N ARG A 100 -6.26 10.63 2.54
CA ARG A 100 -6.04 12.02 2.98
C ARG A 100 -5.83 12.12 4.49
N THR A 101 -6.68 11.45 5.25
CA THR A 101 -6.58 11.43 6.72
C THR A 101 -5.30 10.75 7.19
N ALA A 102 -4.93 9.60 6.59
CA ALA A 102 -3.71 8.89 6.90
C ALA A 102 -2.46 9.74 6.60
N ARG A 103 -2.45 10.48 5.47
CA ARG A 103 -1.37 11.43 5.16
C ARG A 103 -1.22 12.47 6.27
N ALA A 104 -2.31 13.13 6.68
CA ALA A 104 -2.27 14.15 7.73
C ALA A 104 -1.78 13.59 9.07
N LEU A 105 -2.18 12.37 9.45
CA LEU A 105 -1.68 11.69 10.65
C LEU A 105 -0.19 11.39 10.56
N ILE A 106 0.29 10.92 9.42
CA ILE A 106 1.71 10.62 9.21
C ILE A 106 2.54 11.91 9.28
N GLU A 107 2.11 12.99 8.63
CA GLU A 107 2.80 14.28 8.63
C GLU A 107 2.85 14.93 10.01
N SER A 108 1.79 14.78 10.81
CA SER A 108 1.73 15.35 12.16
C SER A 108 2.36 14.50 13.25
N GLY A 109 2.75 13.24 12.95
CA GLY A 109 3.15 12.28 13.98
C GLY A 109 1.99 11.88 14.89
N GLY A 110 0.76 11.76 14.33
CA GLY A 110 -0.45 11.44 15.07
C GLY A 110 -0.49 10.03 15.66
N ALA A 111 -1.59 9.69 16.34
CA ALA A 111 -1.74 8.44 17.08
C ALA A 111 -1.65 7.21 16.15
N LEU A 112 -0.83 6.24 16.55
CA LEU A 112 -0.63 4.98 15.79
C LEU A 112 -1.90 4.15 15.74
N GLU A 113 -2.73 4.20 16.79
CA GLU A 113 -4.03 3.53 16.87
C GLU A 113 -4.97 4.05 15.78
N GLU A 114 -5.02 5.37 15.57
CA GLU A 114 -5.86 5.98 14.52
C GLU A 114 -5.37 5.59 13.12
N LEU A 115 -4.06 5.63 12.88
CA LEU A 115 -3.47 5.21 11.62
C LEU A 115 -3.73 3.71 11.37
N GLY A 116 -3.59 2.87 12.38
CA GLY A 116 -3.89 1.44 12.33
C GLY A 116 -5.37 1.15 12.02
N ALA A 117 -6.28 1.92 12.63
CA ALA A 117 -7.71 1.82 12.35
C ALA A 117 -8.02 2.18 10.87
N LEU A 118 -7.42 3.25 10.34
CA LEU A 118 -7.55 3.63 8.93
C LEU A 118 -7.00 2.56 7.98
N MET A 119 -5.87 1.93 8.33
CA MET A 119 -5.33 0.82 7.54
C MET A 119 -6.30 -0.36 7.49
N SER A 120 -6.90 -0.72 8.63
CA SER A 120 -7.87 -1.81 8.71
C SER A 120 -9.16 -1.50 7.95
N ALA A 121 -9.71 -0.30 8.09
CA ALA A 121 -10.86 0.17 7.31
C ALA A 121 -10.58 0.16 5.80
N ASN A 122 -9.38 0.60 5.39
CA ASN A 122 -8.97 0.52 3.99
C ASN A 122 -8.95 -0.93 3.48
N HIS A 123 -8.46 -1.88 4.29
CA HIS A 123 -8.47 -3.30 3.93
C HIS A 123 -9.90 -3.84 3.72
N ASP A 124 -10.84 -3.46 4.58
CA ASP A 124 -12.24 -3.86 4.44
C ASP A 124 -12.90 -3.31 3.16
N LEU A 125 -12.61 -2.06 2.81
CA LEU A 125 -13.05 -1.48 1.54
C LEU A 125 -12.43 -2.19 0.32
N LEU A 126 -11.15 -2.58 0.40
CA LEU A 126 -10.49 -3.36 -0.64
C LEU A 126 -11.10 -4.77 -0.77
N ARG A 127 -11.55 -5.38 0.34
CA ARG A 127 -12.34 -6.63 0.30
C ARG A 127 -13.67 -6.43 -0.42
N ALA A 128 -14.37 -5.34 -0.14
CA ALA A 128 -15.63 -5.01 -0.81
C ALA A 128 -15.45 -4.79 -2.32
N LEU A 129 -14.28 -4.33 -2.76
CA LEU A 129 -13.88 -4.26 -4.17
C LEU A 129 -13.38 -5.59 -4.75
N SER A 130 -13.44 -6.70 -4.01
CA SER A 130 -12.89 -8.01 -4.41
C SER A 130 -11.38 -8.01 -4.72
N VAL A 131 -10.64 -7.07 -4.12
CA VAL A 131 -9.18 -6.95 -4.25
C VAL A 131 -8.44 -7.82 -3.24
N SER A 132 -9.08 -8.24 -2.13
CA SER A 132 -8.49 -9.15 -1.17
C SER A 132 -8.76 -10.63 -1.49
N SER A 133 -8.22 -11.51 -0.67
CA SER A 133 -8.47 -12.95 -0.68
C SER A 133 -8.57 -13.47 0.76
N ALA A 134 -9.19 -14.65 0.94
CA ALA A 134 -9.30 -15.26 2.27
C ALA A 134 -7.94 -15.49 2.95
N HIS A 135 -6.87 -15.67 2.18
CA HIS A 135 -5.53 -15.80 2.72
C HIS A 135 -4.99 -14.46 3.24
N LEU A 136 -5.12 -13.38 2.46
CA LEU A 136 -4.72 -12.03 2.88
C LEU A 136 -5.54 -11.57 4.10
N ASP A 137 -6.84 -11.85 4.11
CA ASP A 137 -7.72 -11.53 5.24
C ASP A 137 -7.27 -12.22 6.52
N ARG A 138 -6.90 -13.51 6.46
CA ARG A 138 -6.34 -14.24 7.61
C ARG A 138 -5.02 -13.64 8.09
N LEU A 139 -4.13 -13.24 7.19
CA LEU A 139 -2.87 -12.61 7.56
C LEU A 139 -3.09 -11.25 8.23
N CYS A 140 -3.99 -10.42 7.70
CA CYS A 140 -4.35 -9.15 8.35
C CYS A 140 -4.98 -9.36 9.73
N ALA A 141 -5.84 -10.36 9.90
CA ALA A 141 -6.41 -10.72 11.20
C ALA A 141 -5.30 -11.17 12.17
N ALA A 142 -4.44 -12.10 11.75
CA ALA A 142 -3.34 -12.60 12.58
C ALA A 142 -2.39 -11.48 13.03
N ALA A 143 -2.11 -10.49 12.19
CA ALA A 143 -1.31 -9.33 12.57
C ALA A 143 -1.98 -8.52 13.69
N ARG A 144 -3.27 -8.18 13.53
CA ARG A 144 -4.03 -7.41 14.53
C ARG A 144 -4.19 -8.18 15.85
N ASP A 145 -4.55 -9.47 15.78
CA ASP A 145 -4.74 -10.33 16.96
C ASP A 145 -3.44 -10.52 17.76
N SER A 146 -2.28 -10.28 17.11
CA SER A 146 -0.95 -10.38 17.73
C SER A 146 -0.39 -9.04 18.20
N GLY A 147 -1.16 -7.94 18.11
CA GLY A 147 -0.80 -6.64 18.63
C GLY A 147 -0.37 -5.59 17.60
N ALA A 148 -0.58 -5.84 16.29
CA ALA A 148 -0.44 -4.76 15.30
C ALA A 148 -1.58 -3.74 15.45
N TYR A 149 -1.30 -2.46 15.35
CA TYR A 149 -2.30 -1.38 15.35
C TYR A 149 -3.29 -1.52 14.20
N GLY A 150 -2.83 -1.99 13.05
CA GLY A 150 -3.63 -2.26 11.88
C GLY A 150 -2.82 -2.99 10.81
N ALA A 151 -3.52 -3.62 9.88
CA ALA A 151 -2.89 -4.32 8.77
C ALA A 151 -3.76 -4.23 7.51
N LYS A 152 -3.11 -4.18 6.36
CA LYS A 152 -3.78 -4.13 5.06
C LYS A 152 -2.94 -4.75 3.95
N LEU A 153 -3.61 -5.19 2.89
CA LEU A 153 -2.91 -5.54 1.66
C LEU A 153 -2.25 -4.31 1.01
N SER A 154 -1.17 -4.55 0.27
CA SER A 154 -0.43 -3.56 -0.49
C SER A 154 -0.15 -4.09 -1.90
N GLY A 155 -0.34 -3.24 -2.93
CA GLY A 155 -0.17 -3.61 -4.33
C GLY A 155 -1.45 -4.12 -5.00
N GLY A 156 -1.30 -5.05 -5.96
CA GLY A 156 -2.40 -5.51 -6.83
C GLY A 156 -3.49 -6.33 -6.17
N GLY A 157 -3.25 -6.86 -4.97
CA GLY A 157 -4.21 -7.68 -4.24
C GLY A 157 -4.32 -9.13 -4.71
N ARG A 158 -5.22 -9.90 -4.06
CA ARG A 158 -5.45 -11.35 -4.23
C ARG A 158 -4.24 -12.23 -3.92
N GLY A 159 -3.10 -11.64 -3.64
CA GLY A 159 -1.81 -12.19 -3.29
C GLY A 159 -0.81 -11.07 -3.07
N GLY A 160 0.51 -11.35 -3.18
CA GLY A 160 1.57 -10.37 -3.01
C GLY A 160 1.75 -9.93 -1.57
N SER A 161 1.93 -8.64 -1.35
CA SER A 161 2.37 -8.08 -0.08
C SER A 161 1.25 -7.51 0.77
N LEU A 162 1.49 -7.49 2.08
CA LEU A 162 0.71 -6.76 3.08
C LEU A 162 1.67 -5.89 3.90
N ILE A 163 1.10 -4.91 4.59
CA ILE A 163 1.80 -4.11 5.58
C ILE A 163 1.02 -4.12 6.90
N ALA A 164 1.74 -4.21 8.01
CA ALA A 164 1.18 -4.10 9.35
C ALA A 164 1.95 -3.04 10.15
N LEU A 165 1.23 -2.11 10.76
CA LEU A 165 1.79 -1.08 11.65
C LEU A 165 1.94 -1.68 13.04
N VAL A 166 3.13 -1.63 13.62
CA VAL A 166 3.45 -2.29 14.88
C VAL A 166 4.32 -1.42 15.78
N GLU A 167 4.26 -1.65 17.09
CA GLU A 167 5.32 -1.22 17.98
C GLU A 167 6.61 -1.99 17.68
N PRO A 168 7.79 -1.34 17.72
CA PRO A 168 9.06 -2.01 17.47
C PRO A 168 9.26 -3.27 18.31
N ASP A 169 8.91 -3.22 19.60
CA ASP A 169 9.07 -4.31 20.55
C ASP A 169 8.13 -5.50 20.28
N LEU A 170 6.98 -5.25 19.66
CA LEU A 170 6.01 -6.28 19.29
C LEU A 170 6.29 -6.90 17.90
N ALA A 171 7.12 -6.27 17.08
CA ALA A 171 7.39 -6.75 15.72
C ALA A 171 7.84 -8.21 15.65
N PRO A 172 8.73 -8.74 16.54
CA PRO A 172 9.13 -10.15 16.49
C PRO A 172 7.96 -11.12 16.75
N SER A 173 7.08 -10.81 17.71
CA SER A 173 5.92 -11.65 18.05
C SER A 173 4.86 -11.63 16.94
N VAL A 174 4.56 -10.46 16.39
CA VAL A 174 3.64 -10.31 15.27
C VAL A 174 4.17 -11.05 14.04
N ALA A 175 5.48 -10.93 13.74
CA ALA A 175 6.11 -11.65 12.64
C ALA A 175 6.06 -13.18 12.82
N ALA A 176 6.19 -13.68 14.06
CA ALA A 176 6.05 -15.10 14.35
C ALA A 176 4.60 -15.59 14.12
N ALA A 177 3.60 -14.84 14.58
CA ALA A 177 2.20 -15.16 14.35
C ALA A 177 1.83 -15.14 12.85
N LEU A 178 2.34 -14.16 12.10
CA LEU A 178 2.14 -14.08 10.64
C LEU A 178 2.71 -15.32 9.92
N ARG A 179 3.90 -15.77 10.28
CA ARG A 179 4.47 -17.01 9.71
C ARG A 179 3.64 -18.25 10.04
N GLN A 180 3.10 -18.32 11.27
CA GLN A 180 2.18 -19.41 11.65
C GLN A 180 0.87 -19.36 10.90
N ALA A 181 0.39 -18.15 10.54
CA ALA A 181 -0.80 -17.95 9.72
C ALA A 181 -0.57 -18.20 8.22
N GLY A 182 0.67 -18.47 7.81
CA GLY A 182 1.02 -18.85 6.44
C GLY A 182 1.71 -17.76 5.62
N ALA A 183 2.23 -16.69 6.25
CA ALA A 183 3.10 -15.74 5.56
C ALA A 183 4.41 -16.42 5.14
N ALA A 184 4.85 -16.23 3.90
CA ALA A 184 6.10 -16.78 3.38
C ALA A 184 7.31 -16.09 4.00
N GLN A 185 7.28 -14.76 4.07
CA GLN A 185 8.35 -13.94 4.64
C GLN A 185 7.82 -12.67 5.30
N THR A 186 8.60 -12.12 6.22
CA THR A 186 8.32 -10.85 6.89
C THR A 186 9.60 -10.03 7.03
N TRP A 187 9.52 -8.74 6.76
CA TRP A 187 10.64 -7.80 6.93
C TRP A 187 10.21 -6.65 7.82
N LEU A 188 11.10 -6.21 8.71
CA LEU A 188 10.91 -5.00 9.49
C LEU A 188 11.37 -3.79 8.67
N MET A 189 10.55 -2.76 8.61
CA MET A 189 10.84 -1.50 7.95
C MET A 189 10.54 -0.35 8.90
N GLN A 190 11.46 0.61 8.99
CA GLN A 190 11.24 1.87 9.69
C GLN A 190 11.17 3.00 8.67
N LEU A 191 10.17 3.85 8.84
CA LEU A 191 9.98 5.08 8.09
C LEU A 191 10.23 6.25 9.05
N THR A 192 11.22 7.10 8.71
CA THR A 192 11.68 8.23 9.55
C THR A 192 11.76 9.50 8.73
#